data_2487f48a94a897b26c806f298b623ed5
#
_entry.id   2487f48a94a897b26c806f298b623ed5
#
_cell.length_a   1.000
_cell.length_b   1.000
_cell.length_c   1.000
_cell.angle_alpha   90.00
_cell.angle_beta   90.00
_cell.angle_gamma   90.00
#
_symmetry.space_group_name_H-M   'P 1'
#
loop_
_entity.id
_entity.type
_entity.pdbx_description
1 polymer ?
#
loop_
_entity_poly.entity_id
_entity_poly.type
_entity_poly.pdbx_seq_one_letter_code
_entity_poly.pdbx_strand_id
1 'polypeptide(L)'
;MKLKTLSKLGMALGLGFMLAACNGGDSGSGKNSDSKEVNLAYVEWDTEIASTNVVGQVLEDLGYDVTLTPLDNAIMWEAVSKGEADGMVAAWLPHTHESQYEKYKDKLDELGENLAGAKIGLVVPSYMKANSIEDLTDEADRTITGIEPGAGITAATEKALDEYDSLADWNFVTSSSGAMTTSLAKALKEKEEIIVTGWSPHWKFAKYDLKYLEDPKGVYGGEETINTFVRKGLKEDLPEVYSVLDNFHWTAEDLESVMLEVMDGKDPKDAAKEWIEANPETVAEWTKDVKK
;
A
#
# COMPACT_ATOMS: atom_id res chain seq x y z
N MET A 1 -16.19 -7.14 66.84
CA MET A 1 -15.78 -8.00 67.99
C MET A 1 -14.54 -8.76 67.57
N LYS A 2 -13.40 -8.47 68.26
CA LYS A 2 -12.14 -9.25 68.39
C LYS A 2 -11.38 -9.69 67.11
N LEU A 3 -10.27 -9.03 66.63
CA LEU A 3 -8.90 -8.90 67.18
C LEU A 3 -8.27 -10.25 67.66
N LYS A 4 -7.17 -10.63 67.01
CA LYS A 4 -5.91 -11.18 67.56
C LYS A 4 -5.03 -11.64 66.37
N THR A 5 -3.98 -10.97 66.01
CA THR A 5 -2.62 -10.69 66.54
C THR A 5 -1.69 -11.91 66.70
N LEU A 6 -0.49 -11.70 66.15
CA LEU A 6 0.87 -12.26 66.42
C LEU A 6 1.18 -13.61 65.77
N SER A 7 2.41 -13.86 65.29
CA SER A 7 3.76 -13.33 65.62
C SER A 7 4.81 -13.78 64.60
N LYS A 8 5.71 -12.89 64.28
CA LYS A 8 7.20 -12.91 64.17
C LYS A 8 7.97 -14.24 64.18
N LEU A 9 8.91 -14.32 63.25
CA LEU A 9 10.36 -14.69 63.38
C LEU A 9 10.86 -14.97 61.97
N GLY A 10 11.77 -14.37 61.26
CA GLY A 10 13.05 -13.77 61.60
C GLY A 10 14.19 -14.70 61.24
N MET A 11 14.92 -14.43 60.12
CA MET A 11 16.37 -14.51 60.11
C MET A 11 16.97 -14.09 58.75
N ALA A 12 17.96 -13.26 58.87
CA ALA A 12 18.71 -12.57 57.88
C ALA A 12 19.83 -13.42 57.24
N LEU A 13 20.40 -12.92 56.21
CA LEU A 13 21.77 -12.78 55.75
C LEU A 13 21.98 -13.21 54.27
N GLY A 14 22.59 -12.27 53.54
CA GLY A 14 23.32 -12.56 52.33
C GLY A 14 23.39 -11.33 51.41
N LEU A 15 24.24 -10.34 51.76
CA LEU A 15 24.68 -9.27 50.87
C LEU A 15 25.38 -9.85 49.64
N GLY A 16 25.00 -9.37 48.48
CA GLY A 16 25.78 -9.49 47.26
C GLY A 16 25.47 -8.30 46.36
N PHE A 17 26.10 -7.14 46.61
CA PHE A 17 26.14 -6.02 45.68
C PHE A 17 26.98 -6.42 44.47
N MET A 18 26.36 -6.49 43.28
CA MET A 18 27.04 -6.27 42.01
C MET A 18 26.42 -5.07 41.33
N LEU A 19 27.10 -3.96 41.42
CA LEU A 19 26.91 -2.80 40.55
C LEU A 19 27.35 -3.21 39.14
N ALA A 20 26.42 -3.39 38.22
CA ALA A 20 26.67 -3.32 36.79
C ALA A 20 26.28 -1.93 36.34
N ALA A 21 27.26 -1.16 35.93
CA ALA A 21 27.10 0.19 35.40
C ALA A 21 26.23 0.15 34.15
N CYS A 22 25.08 0.85 34.17
CA CYS A 22 24.35 1.24 32.96
C CYS A 22 25.20 2.29 32.24
N ASN A 23 25.91 1.88 31.23
CA ASN A 23 26.44 2.80 30.24
C ASN A 23 25.28 3.09 29.26
N GLY A 24 24.80 4.34 29.25
CA GLY A 24 23.82 4.81 28.28
C GLY A 24 24.41 4.75 26.89
N GLY A 25 23.86 3.89 26.06
CA GLY A 25 24.16 3.75 24.64
C GLY A 25 22.87 3.93 23.87
N ASP A 26 22.94 4.87 22.99
CA ASP A 26 22.05 5.25 21.91
C ASP A 26 21.35 4.03 21.31
N SER A 27 20.01 4.00 21.36
CA SER A 27 19.23 2.92 20.78
C SER A 27 19.00 3.18 19.30
N GLY A 28 20.05 3.06 18.50
CA GLY A 28 19.92 2.74 17.10
C GLY A 28 19.54 1.26 17.00
N SER A 29 18.31 0.96 16.66
CA SER A 29 17.85 -0.41 16.37
C SER A 29 18.44 -0.87 15.03
N GLY A 30 19.72 -1.15 14.99
CA GLY A 30 20.30 -1.91 13.89
C GLY A 30 19.88 -3.37 14.06
N LYS A 31 19.10 -3.92 13.15
CA LYS A 31 18.90 -5.38 13.07
C LYS A 31 20.29 -6.01 12.85
N ASN A 32 20.58 -7.12 13.52
CA ASN A 32 21.79 -7.88 13.30
C ASN A 32 21.85 -8.32 11.83
N SER A 33 23.02 -8.29 11.21
CA SER A 33 23.26 -8.78 9.84
C SER A 33 22.92 -10.28 9.62
N ASP A 34 22.59 -11.01 10.68
CA ASP A 34 22.09 -12.38 10.65
C ASP A 34 20.56 -12.46 10.79
N SER A 35 19.84 -11.35 10.92
CA SER A 35 18.38 -11.35 10.96
C SER A 35 17.83 -11.73 9.58
N LYS A 36 16.94 -12.71 9.56
CA LYS A 36 16.18 -13.10 8.38
C LYS A 36 14.76 -12.52 8.39
N GLU A 37 14.43 -11.69 9.35
CA GLU A 37 13.11 -11.06 9.48
C GLU A 37 13.02 -9.85 8.57
N VAL A 38 11.96 -9.81 7.75
CA VAL A 38 11.62 -8.70 6.86
C VAL A 38 10.16 -8.30 7.09
N ASN A 39 9.92 -7.00 7.24
CA ASN A 39 8.58 -6.46 7.36
C ASN A 39 8.30 -5.51 6.19
N LEU A 40 7.34 -5.86 5.33
CA LEU A 40 6.85 -5.01 4.26
C LEU A 40 5.51 -4.41 4.66
N ALA A 41 5.41 -3.08 4.60
CA ALA A 41 4.16 -2.37 4.86
C ALA A 41 3.40 -2.11 3.55
N TYR A 42 2.07 -2.21 3.60
CA TYR A 42 1.21 -1.95 2.44
C TYR A 42 -0.17 -1.43 2.88
N VAL A 43 -0.92 -0.88 1.92
CA VAL A 43 -2.33 -0.54 2.11
C VAL A 43 -3.18 -1.65 1.49
N GLU A 44 -4.35 -1.96 2.05
CA GLU A 44 -5.23 -3.02 1.52
C GLU A 44 -5.99 -2.57 0.25
N TRP A 45 -5.24 -2.02 -0.72
CA TRP A 45 -5.72 -1.80 -2.09
C TRP A 45 -5.37 -3.00 -2.95
N ASP A 46 -6.17 -3.27 -3.96
CA ASP A 46 -6.00 -4.45 -4.81
C ASP A 46 -4.61 -4.54 -5.45
N THR A 47 -4.06 -3.40 -5.88
CA THR A 47 -2.71 -3.27 -6.44
C THR A 47 -1.62 -3.64 -5.44
N GLU A 48 -1.72 -3.12 -4.22
CA GLU A 48 -0.71 -3.31 -3.17
C GLU A 48 -0.82 -4.68 -2.50
N ILE A 49 -2.02 -5.24 -2.42
CA ILE A 49 -2.20 -6.64 -2.01
C ILE A 49 -1.44 -7.55 -2.98
N ALA A 50 -1.61 -7.36 -4.30
CA ALA A 50 -0.94 -8.17 -5.30
C ALA A 50 0.59 -7.99 -5.26
N SER A 51 1.09 -6.76 -5.37
CA SER A 51 2.52 -6.47 -5.44
C SER A 51 3.28 -6.90 -4.19
N THR A 52 2.73 -6.60 -3.01
CA THR A 52 3.41 -6.91 -1.76
C THR A 52 3.44 -8.40 -1.47
N ASN A 53 2.38 -9.15 -1.84
CA ASN A 53 2.39 -10.61 -1.71
C ASN A 53 3.39 -11.27 -2.67
N VAL A 54 3.52 -10.78 -3.91
CA VAL A 54 4.50 -11.30 -4.88
C VAL A 54 5.93 -11.07 -4.37
N VAL A 55 6.28 -9.83 -4.00
CA VAL A 55 7.62 -9.52 -3.48
C VAL A 55 7.89 -10.26 -2.18
N GLY A 56 6.91 -10.31 -1.27
CA GLY A 56 7.02 -11.06 -0.02
C GLY A 56 7.29 -12.54 -0.23
N GLN A 57 6.60 -13.17 -1.19
CA GLN A 57 6.81 -14.58 -1.51
C GLN A 57 8.20 -14.83 -2.13
N VAL A 58 8.69 -13.93 -2.98
CA VAL A 58 10.06 -14.03 -3.51
C VAL A 58 11.09 -14.00 -2.38
N LEU A 59 10.91 -13.13 -1.40
CA LEU A 59 11.79 -13.06 -0.23
C LEU A 59 11.68 -14.31 0.67
N GLU A 60 10.47 -14.87 0.85
CA GLU A 60 10.29 -16.14 1.56
C GLU A 60 11.01 -17.30 0.86
N ASP A 61 10.95 -17.36 -0.47
CA ASP A 61 11.62 -18.39 -1.28
C ASP A 61 13.17 -18.28 -1.17
N LEU A 62 13.68 -17.10 -0.86
CA LEU A 62 15.09 -16.87 -0.53
C LEU A 62 15.43 -17.19 0.93
N GLY A 63 14.45 -17.60 1.73
CA GLY A 63 14.61 -18.08 3.11
C GLY A 63 14.52 -16.98 4.17
N TYR A 64 13.89 -15.85 3.85
CA TYR A 64 13.53 -14.79 4.81
C TYR A 64 12.21 -15.12 5.51
N ASP A 65 12.07 -14.67 6.75
CA ASP A 65 10.81 -14.68 7.51
C ASP A 65 10.09 -13.36 7.26
N VAL A 66 9.09 -13.38 6.37
CA VAL A 66 8.45 -12.17 5.86
C VAL A 66 7.13 -11.92 6.57
N THR A 67 7.00 -10.74 7.14
CA THR A 67 5.74 -10.20 7.65
C THR A 67 5.21 -9.15 6.69
N LEU A 68 3.96 -9.29 6.25
CA LEU A 68 3.24 -8.28 5.48
C LEU A 68 2.30 -7.54 6.43
N THR A 69 2.51 -6.24 6.61
CA THR A 69 1.77 -5.42 7.59
C THR A 69 0.82 -4.47 6.88
N PRO A 70 -0.51 -4.73 6.90
CA PRO A 70 -1.49 -3.81 6.35
C PRO A 70 -1.63 -2.58 7.24
N LEU A 71 -1.57 -1.40 6.65
CA LEU A 71 -1.63 -0.10 7.33
C LEU A 71 -2.40 0.91 6.48
N ASP A 72 -2.96 1.93 7.12
CA ASP A 72 -3.44 3.11 6.39
C ASP A 72 -2.28 3.83 5.69
N ASN A 73 -2.55 4.49 4.56
CA ASN A 73 -1.53 5.13 3.72
C ASN A 73 -0.54 6.02 4.51
N ALA A 74 -1.04 6.93 5.32
CA ALA A 74 -0.16 7.83 6.09
C ALA A 74 0.70 7.07 7.12
N ILE A 75 0.15 6.00 7.70
CA ILE A 75 0.85 5.16 8.68
C ILE A 75 1.89 4.27 7.99
N MET A 76 1.61 3.76 6.79
CA MET A 76 2.58 3.00 5.98
C MET A 76 3.86 3.82 5.72
N TRP A 77 3.72 5.05 5.21
CA TRP A 77 4.86 5.95 4.99
C TRP A 77 5.62 6.27 6.28
N GLU A 78 4.88 6.49 7.38
CA GLU A 78 5.47 6.77 8.68
C GLU A 78 6.25 5.57 9.22
N ALA A 79 5.69 4.36 9.13
CA ALA A 79 6.31 3.12 9.61
C ALA A 79 7.64 2.84 8.90
N VAL A 80 7.67 2.95 7.56
CA VAL A 80 8.92 2.77 6.81
C VAL A 80 9.93 3.87 7.16
N SER A 81 9.49 5.13 7.29
CA SER A 81 10.37 6.26 7.63
C SER A 81 10.98 6.19 9.03
N LYS A 82 10.37 5.44 9.94
CA LYS A 82 10.86 5.19 11.30
C LYS A 82 11.63 3.87 11.44
N GLY A 83 11.66 3.04 10.40
CA GLY A 83 12.24 1.70 10.45
C GLY A 83 11.39 0.68 11.22
N GLU A 84 10.09 0.94 11.40
CA GLU A 84 9.11 0.01 11.95
C GLU A 84 8.70 -1.03 10.90
N ALA A 85 8.84 -0.68 9.61
CA ALA A 85 8.81 -1.58 8.46
C ALA A 85 10.08 -1.38 7.61
N ASP A 86 10.49 -2.42 6.89
CA ASP A 86 11.72 -2.41 6.10
C ASP A 86 11.53 -1.73 4.73
N GLY A 87 10.32 -1.85 4.14
CA GLY A 87 10.04 -1.25 2.84
C GLY A 87 8.56 -1.28 2.45
N MET A 88 8.27 -0.63 1.33
CA MET A 88 6.98 -0.64 0.64
C MET A 88 7.19 -0.54 -0.87
N VAL A 89 6.31 -1.17 -1.66
CA VAL A 89 6.31 -1.15 -3.13
C VAL A 89 5.09 -0.42 -3.69
N ALA A 90 4.64 0.63 -3.00
CA ALA A 90 3.29 1.19 -3.04
C ALA A 90 3.25 2.72 -3.19
N ALA A 91 4.36 3.36 -3.57
CA ALA A 91 4.42 4.83 -3.64
C ALA A 91 4.04 5.33 -5.04
N TRP A 92 2.86 5.92 -5.18
CA TRP A 92 2.33 6.49 -6.43
C TRP A 92 2.80 7.92 -6.59
N LEU A 93 3.68 8.18 -7.55
CA LEU A 93 4.36 9.45 -7.76
C LEU A 93 4.32 9.88 -9.23
N PRO A 94 4.30 11.19 -9.52
CA PRO A 94 4.58 12.28 -8.56
C PRO A 94 3.35 12.86 -7.85
N HIS A 95 2.09 12.52 -8.24
CA HIS A 95 0.91 13.29 -7.85
C HIS A 95 0.16 12.69 -6.65
N THR A 96 -0.21 11.40 -6.74
CA THR A 96 -1.12 10.76 -5.78
C THR A 96 -0.57 10.80 -4.34
N HIS A 97 0.72 10.52 -4.16
CA HIS A 97 1.37 10.52 -2.84
C HIS A 97 2.36 11.69 -2.63
N GLU A 98 2.20 12.80 -3.37
CA GLU A 98 3.07 13.97 -3.27
C GLU A 98 3.27 14.44 -1.82
N SER A 99 2.17 14.55 -1.06
CA SER A 99 2.22 15.07 0.32
C SER A 99 3.01 14.14 1.27
N GLN A 100 2.89 12.83 1.10
CA GLN A 100 3.64 11.85 1.86
C GLN A 100 5.11 11.85 1.44
N TYR A 101 5.38 11.87 0.15
CA TYR A 101 6.73 11.96 -0.40
C TYR A 101 7.47 13.18 0.15
N GLU A 102 6.90 14.37 0.02
CA GLU A 102 7.51 15.60 0.52
C GLU A 102 7.79 15.56 2.04
N LYS A 103 6.94 14.90 2.80
CA LYS A 103 7.10 14.76 4.25
C LYS A 103 8.20 13.80 4.66
N TYR A 104 8.42 12.74 3.88
CA TYR A 104 9.25 11.62 4.31
C TYR A 104 10.49 11.35 3.44
N LYS A 105 10.64 11.95 2.25
CA LYS A 105 11.73 11.71 1.29
C LYS A 105 13.13 11.72 1.89
N ASP A 106 13.41 12.61 2.84
CA ASP A 106 14.73 12.71 3.48
C ASP A 106 15.02 11.57 4.47
N LYS A 107 13.97 10.82 4.86
CA LYS A 107 14.05 9.75 5.86
C LYS A 107 13.99 8.35 5.23
N LEU A 108 13.84 8.27 3.95
CA LEU A 108 13.71 7.04 3.18
C LEU A 108 14.83 6.93 2.14
N ASP A 109 15.08 5.72 1.67
CA ASP A 109 15.82 5.47 0.44
C ASP A 109 14.82 5.13 -0.66
N GLU A 110 14.85 5.91 -1.73
CA GLU A 110 14.04 5.70 -2.94
C GLU A 110 14.79 4.75 -3.85
N LEU A 111 14.18 3.61 -4.20
CA LEU A 111 14.75 2.62 -5.10
C LEU A 111 14.27 2.82 -6.55
N GLY A 112 13.29 3.68 -6.75
CA GLY A 112 12.77 4.06 -8.05
C GLY A 112 11.50 3.32 -8.45
N GLU A 113 11.19 3.43 -9.73
CA GLU A 113 9.99 2.89 -10.34
C GLU A 113 9.99 1.36 -10.35
N ASN A 114 8.87 0.78 -9.92
CA ASN A 114 8.60 -0.65 -10.07
C ASN A 114 7.46 -0.93 -11.07
N LEU A 115 6.63 0.07 -11.38
CA LEU A 115 5.59 -0.01 -12.41
C LEU A 115 5.33 1.36 -13.05
N ALA A 116 5.31 1.41 -14.38
CA ALA A 116 4.99 2.59 -15.18
C ALA A 116 3.52 2.62 -15.61
N GLY A 117 3.04 3.80 -16.02
CA GLY A 117 1.73 3.97 -16.65
C GLY A 117 0.57 3.92 -15.67
N ALA A 118 0.83 4.19 -14.39
CA ALA A 118 -0.20 4.34 -13.39
C ALA A 118 -0.96 5.67 -13.54
N LYS A 119 -2.24 5.69 -13.18
CA LYS A 119 -3.05 6.92 -13.12
C LYS A 119 -4.24 6.76 -12.21
N ILE A 120 -4.75 7.89 -11.71
CA ILE A 120 -5.98 7.98 -10.94
C ILE A 120 -7.02 8.86 -11.62
N GLY A 121 -8.30 8.75 -11.24
CA GLY A 121 -9.36 9.62 -11.77
C GLY A 121 -10.75 9.19 -11.35
N LEU A 122 -11.75 9.89 -11.84
CA LEU A 122 -13.13 9.44 -11.76
C LEU A 122 -13.44 8.46 -12.89
N VAL A 123 -14.07 7.35 -12.53
CA VAL A 123 -14.39 6.24 -13.44
C VAL A 123 -15.91 6.00 -13.44
N VAL A 124 -16.42 5.78 -14.62
CA VAL A 124 -17.85 5.52 -14.85
C VAL A 124 -18.06 4.33 -15.78
N PRO A 125 -19.23 3.66 -15.73
CA PRO A 125 -19.62 2.71 -16.76
C PRO A 125 -19.63 3.36 -18.15
N SER A 126 -19.15 2.64 -19.19
CA SER A 126 -19.07 3.18 -20.56
C SER A 126 -20.42 3.55 -21.16
N TYR A 127 -21.54 3.02 -20.61
CA TYR A 127 -22.88 3.39 -21.04
C TYR A 127 -23.33 4.77 -20.54
N MET A 128 -22.66 5.38 -19.58
CA MET A 128 -22.94 6.76 -19.16
C MET A 128 -22.50 7.74 -20.24
N LYS A 129 -23.28 8.81 -20.42
CA LYS A 129 -23.07 9.77 -21.51
C LYS A 129 -21.95 10.77 -21.21
N ALA A 130 -21.75 11.11 -19.94
CA ALA A 130 -20.68 12.02 -19.54
C ALA A 130 -19.33 11.46 -19.98
N ASN A 131 -18.46 12.29 -20.54
CA ASN A 131 -17.09 11.97 -20.94
C ASN A 131 -16.05 12.79 -20.18
N SER A 132 -16.47 13.90 -19.59
CA SER A 132 -15.63 14.80 -18.81
C SER A 132 -16.28 15.07 -17.45
N ILE A 133 -15.47 15.44 -16.48
CA ILE A 133 -15.95 15.93 -15.17
C ILE A 133 -16.81 17.18 -15.38
N GLU A 134 -16.50 18.00 -16.39
CA GLU A 134 -17.29 19.20 -16.72
C GLU A 134 -18.68 18.90 -17.31
N ASP A 135 -18.90 17.68 -17.84
CA ASP A 135 -20.20 17.26 -18.38
C ASP A 135 -21.21 16.85 -17.29
N LEU A 136 -20.72 16.65 -16.05
CA LEU A 136 -21.53 16.15 -14.95
C LEU A 136 -22.58 17.18 -14.49
N THR A 137 -23.81 16.73 -14.32
CA THR A 137 -24.98 17.57 -13.93
C THR A 137 -25.77 16.96 -12.76
N ASP A 138 -26.36 15.78 -12.95
CA ASP A 138 -27.17 15.09 -11.94
C ASP A 138 -27.00 13.55 -11.99
N GLU A 139 -26.03 13.07 -12.76
CA GLU A 139 -25.71 11.66 -12.88
C GLU A 139 -25.41 11.04 -11.50
N ALA A 140 -25.74 9.76 -11.34
CA ALA A 140 -25.51 9.01 -10.09
C ALA A 140 -26.05 9.73 -8.84
N ASP A 141 -27.19 10.44 -8.97
CA ASP A 141 -27.81 11.25 -7.90
C ASP A 141 -26.80 12.25 -7.26
N ARG A 142 -25.93 12.83 -8.08
CA ARG A 142 -24.84 13.74 -7.65
C ARG A 142 -23.95 13.13 -6.56
N THR A 143 -23.61 11.86 -6.72
CA THR A 143 -22.81 11.15 -5.73
C THR A 143 -21.60 10.50 -6.37
N ILE A 144 -20.42 10.79 -5.83
CA ILE A 144 -19.16 10.10 -6.12
C ILE A 144 -18.93 9.09 -5.01
N THR A 145 -18.71 7.83 -5.36
CA THR A 145 -18.39 6.76 -4.42
C THR A 145 -16.87 6.54 -4.41
N GLY A 146 -16.24 6.78 -3.28
CA GLY A 146 -14.79 6.71 -3.13
C GLY A 146 -14.33 5.64 -2.17
N ILE A 147 -13.02 5.62 -1.99
CA ILE A 147 -12.33 4.77 -1.02
C ILE A 147 -12.10 5.52 0.30
N GLU A 148 -11.31 4.97 1.20
CA GLU A 148 -11.13 5.49 2.56
C GLU A 148 -10.48 6.89 2.59
N PRO A 149 -10.80 7.69 3.62
CA PRO A 149 -10.10 8.93 3.92
C PRO A 149 -8.60 8.68 4.12
N GLY A 150 -7.75 9.60 3.62
CA GLY A 150 -6.30 9.47 3.71
C GLY A 150 -5.64 8.82 2.48
N ALA A 151 -6.41 8.21 1.58
CA ALA A 151 -5.93 7.83 0.27
C ALA A 151 -5.68 9.09 -0.61
N GLY A 152 -4.65 9.07 -1.45
CA GLY A 152 -4.32 10.19 -2.31
C GLY A 152 -5.44 10.55 -3.29
N ILE A 153 -6.09 9.54 -3.88
CA ILE A 153 -7.25 9.75 -4.78
C ILE A 153 -8.45 10.37 -4.05
N THR A 154 -8.63 10.09 -2.77
CA THR A 154 -9.67 10.72 -1.94
C THR A 154 -9.39 12.21 -1.79
N ALA A 155 -8.14 12.58 -1.47
CA ALA A 155 -7.73 13.98 -1.40
C ALA A 155 -7.86 14.70 -2.76
N ALA A 156 -7.50 14.03 -3.87
CA ALA A 156 -7.69 14.57 -5.21
C ALA A 156 -9.18 14.78 -5.54
N THR A 157 -10.07 13.86 -5.10
CA THR A 157 -11.51 13.99 -5.30
C THR A 157 -12.11 15.13 -4.48
N GLU A 158 -11.68 15.30 -3.23
CA GLU A 158 -12.07 16.45 -2.40
C GLU A 158 -11.66 17.77 -3.08
N LYS A 159 -10.44 17.84 -3.62
CA LYS A 159 -10.00 18.98 -4.41
C LYS A 159 -10.82 19.19 -5.69
N ALA A 160 -11.21 18.10 -6.37
CA ALA A 160 -12.04 18.20 -7.56
C ALA A 160 -13.42 18.81 -7.25
N LEU A 161 -14.04 18.49 -6.10
CA LEU A 161 -15.29 19.11 -5.65
C LEU A 161 -15.16 20.62 -5.45
N ASP A 162 -14.00 21.11 -5.04
CA ASP A 162 -13.75 22.53 -4.86
C ASP A 162 -13.41 23.24 -6.18
N GLU A 163 -12.77 22.55 -7.11
CA GLU A 163 -12.26 23.15 -8.35
C GLU A 163 -13.27 23.12 -9.50
N TYR A 164 -14.14 22.10 -9.59
CA TYR A 164 -15.10 21.95 -10.69
C TYR A 164 -16.47 22.50 -10.34
N ASP A 165 -16.94 23.54 -11.05
CA ASP A 165 -18.28 24.09 -10.88
C ASP A 165 -19.36 23.06 -11.15
N SER A 166 -19.12 22.08 -12.04
CA SER A 166 -20.02 20.96 -12.34
C SER A 166 -20.25 20.04 -11.14
N LEU A 167 -19.32 20.02 -10.20
CA LEU A 167 -19.38 19.22 -8.97
C LEU A 167 -19.92 20.02 -7.77
N ALA A 168 -20.35 21.27 -7.96
CA ALA A 168 -21.00 22.04 -6.91
C ALA A 168 -22.22 21.27 -6.36
N ASP A 169 -22.34 21.19 -5.03
CA ASP A 169 -23.42 20.46 -4.35
C ASP A 169 -23.44 18.93 -4.58
N TRP A 170 -22.32 18.33 -5.01
CA TRP A 170 -22.16 16.88 -5.09
C TRP A 170 -21.76 16.28 -3.76
N ASN A 171 -22.20 15.06 -3.54
CA ASN A 171 -21.80 14.26 -2.37
C ASN A 171 -20.60 13.39 -2.72
N PHE A 172 -19.62 13.34 -1.81
CA PHE A 172 -18.55 12.38 -1.87
C PHE A 172 -18.69 11.40 -0.71
N VAL A 173 -18.99 10.14 -1.03
CA VAL A 173 -19.17 9.07 -0.04
C VAL A 173 -17.94 8.21 -0.01
N THR A 174 -17.21 8.27 1.09
CA THR A 174 -16.00 7.48 1.31
C THR A 174 -16.30 6.15 1.96
N SER A 175 -15.56 5.10 1.59
CA SER A 175 -15.68 3.75 2.11
C SER A 175 -14.32 3.03 2.04
N SER A 176 -14.28 1.71 1.97
CA SER A 176 -13.05 0.98 1.61
C SER A 176 -13.02 0.65 0.12
N SER A 177 -11.83 0.29 -0.43
CA SER A 177 -11.70 -0.18 -1.82
C SER A 177 -12.67 -1.33 -2.12
N GLY A 178 -12.75 -2.33 -1.28
CA GLY A 178 -13.68 -3.46 -1.44
C GLY A 178 -15.17 -3.06 -1.41
N ALA A 179 -15.56 -2.08 -0.57
CA ALA A 179 -16.94 -1.58 -0.53
C ALA A 179 -17.28 -0.77 -1.79
N MET A 180 -16.37 0.06 -2.27
CA MET A 180 -16.52 0.83 -3.52
C MET A 180 -16.68 -0.12 -4.72
N THR A 181 -15.81 -1.12 -4.87
CA THR A 181 -15.89 -2.10 -5.96
C THR A 181 -17.16 -2.96 -5.89
N THR A 182 -17.66 -3.27 -4.69
CA THR A 182 -18.95 -3.96 -4.50
C THR A 182 -20.11 -3.07 -4.99
N SER A 183 -20.08 -1.78 -4.67
CA SER A 183 -21.10 -0.82 -5.14
C SER A 183 -21.07 -0.68 -6.65
N LEU A 184 -19.87 -0.62 -7.25
CA LEU A 184 -19.67 -0.60 -8.70
C LEU A 184 -20.26 -1.86 -9.36
N ALA A 185 -19.94 -3.04 -8.85
CA ALA A 185 -20.45 -4.31 -9.38
C ALA A 185 -21.98 -4.39 -9.34
N LYS A 186 -22.60 -3.90 -8.25
CA LYS A 186 -24.05 -3.83 -8.12
C LYS A 186 -24.66 -2.91 -9.16
N ALA A 187 -24.18 -1.67 -9.28
CA ALA A 187 -24.70 -0.69 -10.24
C ALA A 187 -24.58 -1.19 -11.68
N LEU A 188 -23.44 -1.79 -12.05
CA LEU A 188 -23.25 -2.40 -13.37
C LEU A 188 -24.24 -3.51 -13.67
N LYS A 189 -24.54 -4.39 -12.71
CA LYS A 189 -25.53 -5.46 -12.85
C LYS A 189 -26.94 -4.93 -13.06
N GLU A 190 -27.28 -3.85 -12.38
CA GLU A 190 -28.60 -3.19 -12.42
C GLU A 190 -28.70 -2.16 -13.55
N LYS A 191 -27.56 -1.87 -14.23
CA LYS A 191 -27.41 -0.82 -15.25
C LYS A 191 -27.76 0.58 -14.71
N GLU A 192 -27.47 0.79 -13.45
CA GLU A 192 -27.59 2.08 -12.78
C GLU A 192 -26.36 2.95 -13.06
N GLU A 193 -26.52 4.26 -12.97
CA GLU A 193 -25.39 5.18 -13.02
C GLU A 193 -24.61 5.14 -11.72
N ILE A 194 -23.28 5.19 -11.85
CA ILE A 194 -22.37 5.28 -10.73
C ILE A 194 -21.09 5.97 -11.14
N ILE A 195 -20.56 6.81 -10.28
CA ILE A 195 -19.25 7.43 -10.42
C ILE A 195 -18.39 6.98 -9.26
N VAL A 196 -17.25 6.37 -9.58
CA VAL A 196 -16.33 5.88 -8.55
C VAL A 196 -14.94 6.52 -8.69
N THR A 197 -14.22 6.61 -7.59
CA THR A 197 -12.78 6.83 -7.66
C THR A 197 -12.13 5.60 -8.27
N GLY A 198 -11.18 5.80 -9.17
CA GLY A 198 -10.57 4.69 -9.87
C GLY A 198 -9.12 4.93 -10.23
N TRP A 199 -8.38 3.86 -10.37
CA TRP A 199 -6.98 3.89 -10.78
C TRP A 199 -6.65 2.74 -11.72
N SER A 200 -5.58 2.91 -12.48
CA SER A 200 -5.00 1.90 -13.37
C SER A 200 -3.52 1.73 -13.02
N PRO A 201 -2.98 0.51 -13.10
CA PRO A 201 -3.69 -0.73 -13.48
C PRO A 201 -4.67 -1.22 -12.40
N HIS A 202 -5.76 -1.86 -12.81
CA HIS A 202 -6.73 -2.46 -11.88
C HIS A 202 -7.62 -3.46 -12.61
N TRP A 203 -7.87 -4.62 -11.99
CA TRP A 203 -8.69 -5.71 -12.52
C TRP A 203 -10.09 -5.27 -13.00
N LYS A 204 -10.65 -4.20 -12.43
CA LYS A 204 -12.00 -3.72 -12.81
C LYS A 204 -12.12 -3.31 -14.27
N PHE A 205 -11.05 -2.83 -14.89
CA PHE A 205 -11.04 -2.47 -16.31
C PHE A 205 -10.99 -3.69 -17.23
N ALA A 206 -10.37 -4.79 -16.79
CA ALA A 206 -10.41 -6.07 -17.51
C ALA A 206 -11.79 -6.75 -17.41
N LYS A 207 -12.46 -6.59 -16.26
CA LYS A 207 -13.73 -7.27 -15.97
C LYS A 207 -14.95 -6.52 -16.45
N TYR A 208 -14.92 -5.18 -16.47
CA TYR A 208 -16.06 -4.32 -16.73
C TYR A 208 -15.76 -3.31 -17.84
N ASP A 209 -16.78 -2.95 -18.59
CA ASP A 209 -16.71 -1.89 -19.61
C ASP A 209 -16.83 -0.52 -18.93
N LEU A 210 -15.68 0.05 -18.57
CA LEU A 210 -15.53 1.28 -17.82
C LEU A 210 -14.72 2.30 -18.61
N LYS A 211 -14.93 3.57 -18.31
CA LYS A 211 -14.10 4.66 -18.81
C LYS A 211 -13.76 5.67 -17.72
N TYR A 212 -12.62 6.32 -17.85
CA TYR A 212 -12.31 7.52 -17.09
C TYR A 212 -13.10 8.69 -17.63
N LEU A 213 -13.51 9.60 -16.75
CA LEU A 213 -13.90 10.94 -17.15
C LEU A 213 -12.64 11.77 -17.43
N GLU A 214 -12.69 12.59 -18.49
CA GLU A 214 -11.65 13.58 -18.75
C GLU A 214 -11.56 14.57 -17.59
N ASP A 215 -10.34 14.94 -17.22
CA ASP A 215 -10.01 15.91 -16.18
C ASP A 215 -9.32 17.13 -16.79
N PRO A 216 -10.05 18.07 -17.43
CA PRO A 216 -9.47 19.22 -18.11
C PRO A 216 -8.67 20.16 -17.21
N LYS A 217 -8.97 20.17 -15.90
CA LYS A 217 -8.24 20.99 -14.93
C LYS A 217 -7.01 20.29 -14.35
N GLY A 218 -6.81 19.00 -14.65
CA GLY A 218 -5.66 18.23 -14.21
C GLY A 218 -5.60 18.00 -12.69
N VAL A 219 -6.74 17.94 -12.03
CA VAL A 219 -6.82 17.78 -10.56
C VAL A 219 -6.31 16.43 -10.10
N TYR A 220 -6.54 15.38 -10.93
CA TYR A 220 -6.06 14.02 -10.68
C TYR A 220 -4.64 13.78 -11.18
N GLY A 221 -3.97 14.82 -11.73
CA GLY A 221 -2.63 14.69 -12.30
C GLY A 221 -2.64 14.02 -13.67
N GLY A 222 -1.48 13.48 -14.04
CA GLY A 222 -1.26 12.77 -15.29
C GLY A 222 -0.92 11.30 -15.07
N GLU A 223 -0.12 10.75 -15.99
CA GLU A 223 0.48 9.45 -15.82
C GLU A 223 1.52 9.49 -14.70
N GLU A 224 1.51 8.45 -13.88
CA GLU A 224 2.36 8.28 -12.72
C GLU A 224 3.12 6.96 -12.80
N THR A 225 4.03 6.78 -11.84
CA THR A 225 4.72 5.52 -11.58
C THR A 225 4.43 5.03 -10.17
N ILE A 226 4.47 3.72 -9.97
CA ILE A 226 4.52 3.13 -8.63
C ILE A 226 5.99 2.89 -8.30
N ASN A 227 6.41 3.31 -7.11
CA ASN A 227 7.81 3.33 -6.71
C ASN A 227 8.03 2.53 -5.43
N THR A 228 9.25 2.02 -5.30
CA THR A 228 9.71 1.28 -4.13
C THR A 228 10.48 2.22 -3.20
N PHE A 229 10.12 2.19 -1.92
CA PHE A 229 10.83 2.92 -0.86
C PHE A 229 11.20 1.98 0.28
N VAL A 230 12.37 2.21 0.86
CA VAL A 230 12.85 1.43 2.00
C VAL A 230 13.36 2.35 3.11
N ARG A 231 13.42 1.82 4.33
CA ARG A 231 14.01 2.53 5.46
C ARG A 231 15.51 2.81 5.24
N LYS A 232 15.99 3.86 5.84
CA LYS A 232 17.45 4.11 5.91
C LYS A 232 18.18 2.93 6.56
N GLY A 233 19.35 2.58 6.04
CA GLY A 233 20.21 1.52 6.54
C GLY A 233 19.78 0.10 6.13
N LEU A 234 18.73 -0.08 5.31
CA LEU A 234 18.35 -1.42 4.86
C LEU A 234 19.45 -2.10 4.06
N LYS A 235 20.15 -1.33 3.23
CA LYS A 235 21.24 -1.86 2.38
C LYS A 235 22.38 -2.47 3.19
N GLU A 236 22.68 -1.89 4.34
CA GLU A 236 23.70 -2.37 5.27
C GLU A 236 23.21 -3.56 6.08
N ASP A 237 21.96 -3.52 6.54
CA ASP A 237 21.39 -4.53 7.44
C ASP A 237 20.98 -5.80 6.68
N LEU A 238 20.32 -5.64 5.52
CA LEU A 238 19.72 -6.70 4.72
C LEU A 238 20.03 -6.49 3.22
N PRO A 239 21.29 -6.60 2.78
CA PRO A 239 21.72 -6.23 1.44
C PRO A 239 21.04 -7.03 0.32
N GLU A 240 20.70 -8.30 0.56
CA GLU A 240 20.00 -9.12 -0.43
C GLU A 240 18.53 -8.71 -0.58
N VAL A 241 17.86 -8.39 0.54
CA VAL A 241 16.48 -7.85 0.52
C VAL A 241 16.44 -6.51 -0.21
N TYR A 242 17.39 -5.61 0.12
CA TYR A 242 17.55 -4.34 -0.58
C TYR A 242 17.68 -4.56 -2.09
N SER A 243 18.54 -5.51 -2.50
CA SER A 243 18.77 -5.78 -3.91
C SER A 243 17.54 -6.33 -4.64
N VAL A 244 16.76 -7.22 -4.00
CA VAL A 244 15.49 -7.71 -4.56
C VAL A 244 14.50 -6.57 -4.74
N LEU A 245 14.36 -5.70 -3.73
CA LEU A 245 13.46 -4.56 -3.77
C LEU A 245 13.90 -3.51 -4.81
N ASP A 246 15.21 -3.29 -4.99
CA ASP A 246 15.79 -2.38 -5.98
C ASP A 246 15.62 -2.89 -7.43
N ASN A 247 15.69 -4.21 -7.60
CA ASN A 247 15.48 -4.86 -8.90
C ASN A 247 14.01 -5.14 -9.21
N PHE A 248 13.11 -5.03 -8.23
CA PHE A 248 11.69 -5.33 -8.43
C PHE A 248 11.06 -4.37 -9.43
N HIS A 249 10.59 -4.91 -10.53
CA HIS A 249 9.79 -4.20 -11.53
C HIS A 249 8.94 -5.20 -12.29
N TRP A 250 7.76 -4.80 -12.69
CA TRP A 250 6.84 -5.61 -13.46
C TRP A 250 5.92 -4.76 -14.34
N THR A 251 5.12 -5.41 -15.18
CA THR A 251 4.20 -4.73 -16.08
C THR A 251 2.81 -4.58 -15.45
N ALA A 252 2.00 -3.70 -16.01
CA ALA A 252 0.59 -3.59 -15.65
C ALA A 252 -0.16 -4.92 -15.86
N GLU A 253 0.17 -5.67 -16.93
CA GLU A 253 -0.43 -6.98 -17.23
C GLU A 253 -0.09 -8.02 -16.14
N ASP A 254 1.15 -8.04 -15.67
CA ASP A 254 1.58 -8.92 -14.58
C ASP A 254 0.77 -8.64 -13.31
N LEU A 255 0.70 -7.37 -12.91
CA LEU A 255 -0.05 -6.92 -11.73
C LEU A 255 -1.54 -7.27 -11.85
N GLU A 256 -2.17 -6.95 -12.99
CA GLU A 256 -3.59 -7.21 -13.24
C GLU A 256 -3.90 -8.70 -13.20
N SER A 257 -2.99 -9.56 -13.67
CA SER A 257 -3.18 -11.01 -13.64
C SER A 257 -3.27 -11.55 -12.21
N VAL A 258 -2.40 -11.10 -11.30
CA VAL A 258 -2.44 -11.48 -9.88
C VAL A 258 -3.69 -10.92 -9.21
N MET A 259 -4.04 -9.66 -9.48
CA MET A 259 -5.25 -9.05 -8.93
C MET A 259 -6.53 -9.79 -9.34
N LEU A 260 -6.62 -10.26 -10.59
CA LEU A 260 -7.79 -11.02 -11.07
C LEU A 260 -7.97 -12.32 -10.30
N GLU A 261 -6.90 -13.07 -10.05
CA GLU A 261 -6.93 -14.31 -9.28
C GLU A 261 -7.42 -14.06 -7.84
N VAL A 262 -6.91 -13.00 -7.21
CA VAL A 262 -7.33 -12.60 -5.85
C VAL A 262 -8.81 -12.19 -5.85
N MET A 263 -9.24 -11.39 -6.82
CA MET A 263 -10.64 -10.96 -6.96
C MET A 263 -11.59 -12.14 -7.18
N ASP A 264 -11.16 -13.18 -7.88
CA ASP A 264 -11.93 -14.41 -8.09
C ASP A 264 -11.94 -15.34 -6.86
N GLY A 265 -11.31 -14.93 -5.76
CA GLY A 265 -11.38 -15.54 -4.44
C GLY A 265 -10.19 -16.42 -4.07
N LYS A 266 -9.11 -16.37 -4.83
CA LYS A 266 -7.85 -17.03 -4.47
C LYS A 266 -7.17 -16.26 -3.33
N ASP A 267 -6.52 -17.00 -2.43
CA ASP A 267 -5.68 -16.38 -1.41
C ASP A 267 -4.55 -15.57 -2.08
N PRO A 268 -4.25 -14.33 -1.65
CA PRO A 268 -3.22 -13.50 -2.27
C PRO A 268 -1.83 -14.15 -2.33
N LYS A 269 -1.47 -14.92 -1.29
CA LYS A 269 -0.21 -15.65 -1.26
C LYS A 269 -0.17 -16.79 -2.28
N ASP A 270 -1.31 -17.49 -2.47
CA ASP A 270 -1.40 -18.56 -3.47
C ASP A 270 -1.38 -17.98 -4.89
N ALA A 271 -2.05 -16.84 -5.13
CA ALA A 271 -1.99 -16.13 -6.41
C ALA A 271 -0.55 -15.67 -6.73
N ALA A 272 0.16 -15.13 -5.73
CA ALA A 272 1.55 -14.73 -5.85
C ALA A 272 2.47 -15.91 -6.23
N LYS A 273 2.32 -17.07 -5.57
CA LYS A 273 3.09 -18.29 -5.87
C LYS A 273 2.88 -18.76 -7.29
N GLU A 274 1.62 -18.85 -7.74
CA GLU A 274 1.31 -19.27 -9.10
C GLU A 274 1.91 -18.33 -10.14
N TRP A 275 1.85 -17.01 -9.90
CA TRP A 275 2.47 -16.04 -10.80
C TRP A 275 3.99 -16.21 -10.85
N ILE A 276 4.66 -16.38 -9.70
CA ILE A 276 6.11 -16.59 -9.59
C ILE A 276 6.53 -17.86 -10.34
N GLU A 277 5.80 -18.97 -10.17
CA GLU A 277 6.05 -20.23 -10.87
C GLU A 277 5.89 -20.09 -12.41
N ALA A 278 4.96 -19.25 -12.85
CA ALA A 278 4.72 -18.98 -14.26
C ALA A 278 5.73 -17.99 -14.89
N ASN A 279 6.42 -17.18 -14.06
CA ASN A 279 7.31 -16.10 -14.51
C ASN A 279 8.75 -16.21 -13.96
N PRO A 280 9.42 -17.39 -14.11
CA PRO A 280 10.73 -17.63 -13.48
C PRO A 280 11.83 -16.73 -14.02
N GLU A 281 11.74 -16.26 -15.27
CA GLU A 281 12.72 -15.37 -15.88
C GLU A 281 12.67 -13.98 -15.24
N THR A 282 11.47 -13.45 -15.04
CA THR A 282 11.25 -12.16 -14.37
C THR A 282 11.76 -12.20 -12.92
N VAL A 283 11.42 -13.25 -12.18
CA VAL A 283 11.90 -13.43 -10.81
C VAL A 283 13.42 -13.59 -10.75
N ALA A 284 14.04 -14.26 -11.75
CA ALA A 284 15.49 -14.38 -11.83
C ALA A 284 16.19 -13.02 -12.01
N GLU A 285 15.56 -12.06 -12.73
CA GLU A 285 16.09 -10.71 -12.84
C GLU A 285 16.03 -9.96 -11.50
N TRP A 286 14.99 -10.15 -10.70
CA TRP A 286 14.88 -9.49 -9.39
C TRP A 286 15.88 -10.06 -8.37
N THR A 287 16.22 -11.34 -8.52
CA THR A 287 17.11 -12.07 -7.59
C THR A 287 18.55 -12.24 -8.10
N LYS A 288 18.91 -11.61 -9.23
CA LYS A 288 20.21 -11.81 -9.90
C LYS A 288 21.43 -11.49 -9.05
N ASP A 289 21.29 -10.56 -8.10
CA ASP A 289 22.37 -10.09 -7.24
C ASP A 289 22.39 -10.79 -5.87
N VAL A 290 21.44 -11.71 -5.62
CA VAL A 290 21.41 -12.52 -4.39
C VAL A 290 22.43 -13.64 -4.48
N LYS A 291 23.28 -13.75 -3.46
CA LYS A 291 24.32 -14.80 -3.41
C LYS A 291 23.68 -16.15 -3.12
N LYS A 292 23.90 -17.10 -4.02
CA LYS A 292 23.48 -18.49 -3.82
C LYS A 292 24.36 -19.22 -2.83
#